data_9b195bdfe0342c9715b091d05b924a49
#
_entry.id   9b195bdfe0342c9715b091d05b924a49
#
_cell.length_a   1.000
_cell.length_b   1.000
_cell.length_c   1.000
_cell.angle_alpha   90.00
_cell.angle_beta   90.00
_cell.angle_gamma   90.00
#
_symmetry.space_group_name_H-M   'P 1'
#
loop_
_entity.id
_entity.type
_entity.pdbx_description
1 polymer ?
#
loop_
_entity_poly.entity_id
_entity_poly.type
_entity_poly.pdbx_seq_one_letter_code
_entity_poly.pdbx_strand_id
1 'polypeptide(L)'
;MLKKRKIDSNGLLMCKIQAQAFEHSIDRMECSSDVFIRRFMHSKIADLFDNEGILDTNYQWKDVLDFVEEEYGVSNYGSVKYSPNEMYWIGYVYRYYSYTYEMSSAQVYRIVKPKELRDVYLPYHTLDPSQAIERILEAKGLPITEEEELKRQYEIIKRIY
;
A
#
# COMPACT_ATOMS: atom_id res chain seq x y z
N MET A 1 -0.51 -3.01 14.20
CA MET A 1 -0.55 -4.12 13.25
C MET A 1 -1.91 -4.76 13.11
N LEU A 2 -2.74 -4.65 14.14
CA LEU A 2 -4.09 -5.21 14.09
C LEU A 2 -5.02 -4.37 13.21
N LYS A 3 -5.94 -5.07 12.55
CA LYS A 3 -7.03 -4.42 11.81
C LYS A 3 -7.92 -3.65 12.79
N LYS A 4 -8.04 -2.34 12.58
CA LYS A 4 -8.73 -1.42 13.51
C LYS A 4 -10.09 -0.96 13.01
N ARG A 5 -10.36 -1.07 11.72
CA ARG A 5 -11.65 -0.68 11.16
C ARG A 5 -12.02 -1.50 9.94
N LYS A 6 -13.33 -1.58 9.69
CA LYS A 6 -13.85 -2.26 8.52
C LYS A 6 -13.73 -1.37 7.30
N ILE A 7 -13.54 -1.99 6.14
CA ILE A 7 -13.58 -1.27 4.87
C ILE A 7 -15.01 -0.74 4.63
N ASP A 8 -15.09 0.46 4.10
CA ASP A 8 -16.35 1.10 3.74
C ASP A 8 -16.24 1.72 2.34
N SER A 9 -17.30 2.41 1.89
CA SER A 9 -17.35 3.00 0.56
C SER A 9 -16.23 4.02 0.32
N ASN A 10 -15.87 4.80 1.33
CA ASN A 10 -14.77 5.77 1.23
C ASN A 10 -13.43 5.08 1.07
N GLY A 11 -13.18 4.05 1.85
CA GLY A 11 -11.97 3.24 1.74
C GLY A 11 -11.86 2.57 0.39
N LEU A 12 -12.95 1.99 -0.11
CA LEU A 12 -12.98 1.35 -1.43
C LEU A 12 -12.70 2.34 -2.56
N LEU A 13 -13.25 3.55 -2.47
CA LEU A 13 -12.98 4.60 -3.47
C LEU A 13 -11.50 4.96 -3.48
N MET A 14 -10.89 5.15 -2.33
CA MET A 14 -9.46 5.45 -2.24
C MET A 14 -8.60 4.30 -2.77
N CYS A 15 -8.96 3.06 -2.47
CA CYS A 15 -8.28 1.88 -3.02
C CYS A 15 -8.32 1.88 -4.54
N LYS A 16 -9.47 2.19 -5.12
CA LYS A 16 -9.66 2.23 -6.57
C LYS A 16 -8.81 3.32 -7.22
N ILE A 17 -8.83 4.53 -6.68
CA ILE A 17 -8.04 5.65 -7.22
C ILE A 17 -6.55 5.31 -7.18
N GLN A 18 -6.08 4.79 -6.05
CA GLN A 18 -4.67 4.41 -5.90
C GLN A 18 -4.29 3.25 -6.83
N ALA A 19 -5.14 2.24 -6.94
CA ALA A 19 -4.91 1.11 -7.83
C ALA A 19 -4.81 1.56 -9.28
N GLN A 20 -5.69 2.45 -9.72
CA GLN A 20 -5.66 3.00 -11.07
C GLN A 20 -4.38 3.82 -11.31
N ALA A 21 -3.95 4.62 -10.33
CA ALA A 21 -2.69 5.36 -10.44
C ALA A 21 -1.50 4.40 -10.59
N PHE A 22 -1.45 3.34 -9.81
CA PHE A 22 -0.40 2.32 -9.91
C PHE A 22 -0.42 1.65 -11.29
N GLU A 23 -1.58 1.25 -11.76
CA GLU A 23 -1.72 0.61 -13.08
C GLU A 23 -1.21 1.51 -14.20
N HIS A 24 -1.65 2.76 -14.21
CA HIS A 24 -1.29 3.71 -15.27
C HIS A 24 0.14 4.26 -15.13
N SER A 25 0.79 4.05 -14.00
CA SER A 25 2.17 4.47 -13.82
C SER A 25 3.12 3.77 -14.80
N ILE A 26 2.76 2.57 -15.24
CA ILE A 26 3.58 1.79 -16.18
C ILE A 26 3.81 2.56 -17.47
N ASP A 27 2.76 3.17 -18.02
CA ASP A 27 2.84 3.92 -19.27
C ASP A 27 3.22 5.38 -19.06
N ARG A 28 2.78 5.97 -17.96
CA ARG A 28 2.96 7.39 -17.67
C ARG A 28 4.36 7.72 -17.16
N MET A 29 4.96 6.84 -16.37
CA MET A 29 6.27 7.06 -15.75
C MET A 29 7.36 6.29 -16.49
N GLU A 30 8.54 6.90 -16.64
CA GLU A 30 9.70 6.24 -17.29
C GLU A 30 10.47 5.37 -16.31
N CYS A 31 10.40 5.64 -15.01
CA CYS A 31 11.10 4.88 -13.99
C CYS A 31 10.52 3.47 -13.81
N SER A 32 11.29 2.61 -13.13
CA SER A 32 10.80 1.28 -12.78
C SER A 32 9.58 1.35 -11.85
N SER A 33 8.82 0.26 -11.80
CA SER A 33 7.67 0.17 -10.90
C SER A 33 8.07 0.28 -9.44
N ASP A 34 9.20 -0.33 -9.04
CA ASP A 34 9.71 -0.20 -7.66
C ASP A 34 10.00 1.25 -7.28
N VAL A 35 10.60 2.01 -8.19
CA VAL A 35 10.90 3.43 -7.96
C VAL A 35 9.62 4.24 -7.82
N PHE A 36 8.64 4.01 -8.69
CA PHE A 36 7.35 4.69 -8.61
C PHE A 36 6.67 4.40 -7.27
N ILE A 37 6.59 3.13 -6.89
CA ILE A 37 5.91 2.74 -5.65
C ILE A 37 6.57 3.39 -4.44
N ARG A 38 7.89 3.36 -4.36
CA ARG A 38 8.62 4.01 -3.27
C ARG A 38 8.32 5.50 -3.20
N ARG A 39 8.34 6.19 -4.34
CA ARG A 39 8.05 7.63 -4.43
C ARG A 39 6.62 7.90 -3.99
N PHE A 40 5.66 7.17 -4.53
CA PHE A 40 4.26 7.37 -4.17
C PHE A 40 4.04 7.16 -2.67
N MET A 41 4.52 6.06 -2.11
CA MET A 41 4.24 5.71 -0.72
C MET A 41 4.85 6.70 0.29
N HIS A 42 5.82 7.51 -0.14
CA HIS A 42 6.44 8.57 0.69
C HIS A 42 6.05 9.98 0.22
N SER A 43 5.11 10.10 -0.70
CA SER A 43 4.75 11.39 -1.30
C SER A 43 3.75 12.18 -0.45
N LYS A 44 3.66 13.47 -0.76
CA LYS A 44 2.65 14.35 -0.17
C LYS A 44 1.24 13.93 -0.57
N ILE A 45 1.06 13.44 -1.80
CA ILE A 45 -0.26 12.96 -2.22
C ILE A 45 -0.66 11.70 -1.45
N ALA A 46 0.28 10.83 -1.10
CA ALA A 46 0.00 9.67 -0.23
C ALA A 46 -0.46 10.13 1.16
N ASP A 47 0.12 11.20 1.69
CA ASP A 47 -0.33 11.79 2.96
C ASP A 47 -1.80 12.24 2.86
N LEU A 48 -2.19 12.77 1.70
CA LEU A 48 -3.58 13.19 1.47
C LEU A 48 -4.54 12.00 1.45
N PHE A 49 -4.11 10.85 0.97
CA PHE A 49 -4.85 9.60 1.13
C PHE A 49 -4.90 9.17 2.60
N ASP A 50 -3.77 9.21 3.28
CA ASP A 50 -3.64 8.75 4.67
C ASP A 50 -4.56 9.52 5.63
N ASN A 51 -4.73 10.82 5.42
CA ASN A 51 -5.61 11.66 6.24
C ASN A 51 -7.03 11.78 5.68
N GLU A 52 -7.34 11.02 4.61
CA GLU A 52 -8.63 10.99 3.92
C GLU A 52 -9.01 12.34 3.26
N GLY A 53 -8.08 13.29 3.20
CA GLY A 53 -8.31 14.59 2.58
C GLY A 53 -8.57 14.51 1.08
N ILE A 54 -8.10 13.46 0.42
CA ILE A 54 -8.37 13.25 -1.01
C ILE A 54 -9.88 13.13 -1.29
N LEU A 55 -10.66 12.67 -0.32
CA LEU A 55 -12.11 12.53 -0.45
C LEU A 55 -12.82 13.88 -0.57
N ASP A 56 -12.18 14.96 -0.12
CA ASP A 56 -12.71 16.33 -0.23
C ASP A 56 -12.30 17.00 -1.54
N THR A 57 -11.65 16.27 -2.41
CA THR A 57 -11.19 16.73 -3.73
C THR A 57 -11.91 15.97 -4.85
N ASN A 58 -11.74 16.42 -6.10
CA ASN A 58 -12.13 15.63 -7.28
C ASN A 58 -10.93 14.98 -7.95
N TYR A 59 -9.85 14.78 -7.23
CA TYR A 59 -8.65 14.17 -7.80
C TYR A 59 -8.90 12.72 -8.23
N GLN A 60 -8.42 12.40 -9.42
CA GLN A 60 -8.45 11.08 -10.00
C GLN A 60 -7.03 10.57 -10.17
N TRP A 61 -6.87 9.38 -10.72
CA TRP A 61 -5.56 8.77 -10.85
C TRP A 61 -4.56 9.63 -11.65
N LYS A 62 -5.03 10.37 -12.64
CA LYS A 62 -4.16 11.29 -13.42
C LYS A 62 -3.56 12.37 -12.54
N ASP A 63 -4.39 12.96 -11.69
CA ASP A 63 -3.95 13.99 -10.76
C ASP A 63 -2.92 13.44 -9.79
N VAL A 64 -3.13 12.21 -9.30
CA VAL A 64 -2.19 11.53 -8.40
C VAL A 64 -0.82 11.39 -9.05
N LEU A 65 -0.78 10.93 -10.31
CA LEU A 65 0.47 10.80 -11.05
C LEU A 65 1.15 12.15 -11.28
N ASP A 66 0.37 13.17 -11.61
CA ASP A 66 0.88 14.54 -11.78
C ASP A 66 1.53 15.06 -10.49
N PHE A 67 0.90 14.83 -9.35
CA PHE A 67 1.45 15.25 -8.05
C PHE A 67 2.76 14.53 -7.70
N VAL A 68 2.85 13.24 -7.97
CA VAL A 68 4.10 12.49 -7.73
C VAL A 68 5.22 13.03 -8.60
N GLU A 69 4.94 13.28 -9.89
CA GLU A 69 5.92 13.81 -10.83
C GLU A 69 6.35 15.24 -10.46
N GLU A 70 5.39 16.05 -10.02
CA GLU A 70 5.68 17.41 -9.55
C GLU A 70 6.58 17.41 -8.33
N GLU A 71 6.37 16.49 -7.40
CA GLU A 71 7.16 16.41 -6.16
C GLU A 71 8.58 15.90 -6.41
N TYR A 72 8.73 14.85 -7.20
CA TYR A 72 10.01 14.14 -7.37
C TYR A 72 10.73 14.44 -8.69
N GLY A 73 10.03 15.03 -9.65
CA GLY A 73 10.56 15.24 -10.98
C GLY A 73 10.51 13.97 -11.82
N VAL A 74 10.81 14.14 -13.12
CA VAL A 74 10.89 13.02 -14.07
C VAL A 74 12.15 12.20 -13.79
N SER A 75 12.03 10.87 -13.82
CA SER A 75 13.16 9.97 -13.64
C SER A 75 13.00 8.77 -14.58
N ASN A 76 14.14 8.31 -15.09
CA ASN A 76 14.23 7.07 -15.86
C ASN A 76 15.01 5.98 -15.10
N TYR A 77 15.15 6.14 -13.79
CA TYR A 77 15.91 5.19 -12.98
C TYR A 77 15.18 3.85 -12.88
N GLY A 78 15.93 2.78 -13.16
CA GLY A 78 15.39 1.42 -13.15
C GLY A 78 14.63 1.12 -14.44
N SER A 79 14.55 -0.16 -14.80
CA SER A 79 13.93 -0.60 -16.06
C SER A 79 12.81 -1.61 -15.88
N VAL A 80 12.72 -2.24 -14.72
CA VAL A 80 11.74 -3.32 -14.51
C VAL A 80 10.34 -2.74 -14.27
N LYS A 81 9.42 -3.14 -15.14
CA LYS A 81 8.00 -2.79 -15.02
C LYS A 81 7.20 -4.02 -14.60
N TYR A 82 6.38 -3.88 -13.60
CA TYR A 82 5.41 -4.91 -13.23
C TYR A 82 4.26 -4.88 -14.24
N SER A 83 3.49 -5.97 -14.32
CA SER A 83 2.33 -5.99 -15.22
C SER A 83 1.24 -5.04 -14.72
N PRO A 84 0.32 -4.59 -15.61
CA PRO A 84 -0.80 -3.76 -15.20
C PRO A 84 -1.64 -4.37 -14.08
N ASN A 85 -1.91 -5.67 -14.17
CA ASN A 85 -2.70 -6.36 -13.15
C ASN A 85 -1.98 -6.44 -11.82
N GLU A 86 -0.68 -6.70 -11.84
CA GLU A 86 0.14 -6.70 -10.61
C GLU A 86 0.12 -5.31 -9.96
N MET A 87 0.34 -4.26 -10.75
CA MET A 87 0.36 -2.89 -10.23
C MET A 87 -0.99 -2.46 -9.67
N TYR A 88 -2.08 -2.79 -10.35
CA TYR A 88 -3.42 -2.50 -9.84
C TYR A 88 -3.63 -3.15 -8.48
N TRP A 89 -3.35 -4.44 -8.37
CA TRP A 89 -3.52 -5.19 -7.13
C TRP A 89 -2.63 -4.65 -6.01
N ILE A 90 -1.36 -4.36 -6.31
CA ILE A 90 -0.42 -3.83 -5.32
C ILE A 90 -0.92 -2.49 -4.76
N GLY A 91 -1.35 -1.58 -5.64
CA GLY A 91 -1.88 -0.29 -5.23
C GLY A 91 -3.13 -0.43 -4.36
N TYR A 92 -4.03 -1.33 -4.76
CA TYR A 92 -5.26 -1.62 -4.04
C TYR A 92 -4.98 -2.18 -2.64
N VAL A 93 -4.12 -3.18 -2.55
CA VAL A 93 -3.80 -3.86 -1.28
C VAL A 93 -3.09 -2.91 -0.31
N TYR A 94 -2.15 -2.11 -0.79
CA TYR A 94 -1.47 -1.13 0.06
C TYR A 94 -2.46 -0.16 0.70
N ARG A 95 -3.39 0.39 -0.08
CA ARG A 95 -4.38 1.33 0.47
C ARG A 95 -5.36 0.62 1.39
N TYR A 96 -5.79 -0.56 1.02
CA TYR A 96 -6.68 -1.37 1.86
C TYR A 96 -6.04 -1.64 3.22
N TYR A 97 -4.78 -2.02 3.23
CA TYR A 97 -4.01 -2.26 4.44
C TYR A 97 -3.88 -0.99 5.28
N SER A 98 -3.41 0.09 4.67
CA SER A 98 -3.27 1.40 5.32
C SER A 98 -4.58 1.85 5.96
N TYR A 99 -5.68 1.76 5.23
CA TYR A 99 -6.99 2.21 5.67
C TYR A 99 -7.53 1.37 6.84
N THR A 100 -7.53 0.06 6.69
CA THR A 100 -8.15 -0.84 7.69
C THR A 100 -7.32 -1.00 8.95
N TYR A 101 -6.01 -0.80 8.87
CA TYR A 101 -5.12 -0.89 10.04
C TYR A 101 -4.76 0.48 10.59
N GLU A 102 -5.27 1.55 9.99
CA GLU A 102 -5.01 2.94 10.39
C GLU A 102 -3.51 3.26 10.46
N MET A 103 -2.81 2.88 9.42
CA MET A 103 -1.37 3.09 9.28
C MET A 103 -1.10 3.98 8.07
N SER A 104 0.00 4.73 8.11
CA SER A 104 0.39 5.57 6.98
C SER A 104 0.90 4.72 5.81
N SER A 105 0.88 5.31 4.62
CA SER A 105 1.47 4.71 3.42
C SER A 105 2.92 4.30 3.65
N ALA A 106 3.72 5.19 4.25
CA ALA A 106 5.13 4.91 4.53
C ALA A 106 5.30 3.75 5.52
N GLN A 107 4.42 3.63 6.51
CA GLN A 107 4.49 2.55 7.48
C GLN A 107 4.19 1.20 6.85
N VAL A 108 3.12 1.09 6.06
CA VAL A 108 2.78 -0.19 5.40
C VAL A 108 3.84 -0.56 4.36
N TYR A 109 4.44 0.42 3.68
CA TYR A 109 5.53 0.18 2.75
C TYR A 109 6.75 -0.45 3.46
N ARG A 110 7.07 0.01 4.66
CA ARG A 110 8.18 -0.55 5.44
C ARG A 110 7.92 -1.98 5.89
N ILE A 111 6.68 -2.30 6.21
CA ILE A 111 6.30 -3.64 6.68
C ILE A 111 6.30 -4.64 5.52
N VAL A 112 5.73 -4.26 4.39
CA VAL A 112 5.60 -5.13 3.21
C VAL A 112 6.13 -4.40 1.99
N LYS A 113 7.24 -4.88 1.44
CA LYS A 113 7.87 -4.27 0.26
C LYS A 113 7.13 -4.66 -1.03
N PRO A 114 7.23 -3.84 -2.08
CA PRO A 114 6.57 -4.13 -3.36
C PRO A 114 6.90 -5.50 -3.93
N LYS A 115 8.15 -5.93 -3.84
CA LYS A 115 8.57 -7.24 -4.34
C LYS A 115 7.86 -8.38 -3.60
N GLU A 116 7.65 -8.23 -2.31
CA GLU A 116 6.92 -9.23 -1.51
C GLU A 116 5.48 -9.36 -2.01
N LEU A 117 4.82 -8.24 -2.31
CA LEU A 117 3.47 -8.24 -2.86
C LEU A 117 3.44 -8.86 -4.26
N ARG A 118 4.41 -8.50 -5.10
CA ARG A 118 4.51 -9.08 -6.44
C ARG A 118 4.68 -10.59 -6.38
N ASP A 119 5.52 -11.08 -5.47
CA ASP A 119 5.81 -12.51 -5.34
C ASP A 119 4.57 -13.32 -4.94
N VAL A 120 3.64 -12.73 -4.20
CA VAL A 120 2.41 -13.41 -3.77
C VAL A 120 1.19 -13.06 -4.61
N TYR A 121 1.34 -12.28 -5.65
CA TYR A 121 0.23 -11.86 -6.51
C TYR A 121 -0.57 -13.06 -7.04
N LEU A 122 0.11 -14.04 -7.64
CA LEU A 122 -0.59 -15.20 -8.23
C LEU A 122 -1.46 -15.95 -7.22
N PRO A 123 -0.94 -16.35 -6.05
CA PRO A 123 -1.79 -17.08 -5.10
C PRO A 123 -2.80 -16.21 -4.36
N TYR A 124 -2.57 -14.91 -4.21
CA TYR A 124 -3.38 -14.08 -3.31
C TYR A 124 -4.31 -13.10 -4.00
N HIS A 125 -4.14 -12.81 -5.29
CA HIS A 125 -4.97 -11.79 -5.95
C HIS A 125 -6.45 -12.18 -6.08
N THR A 126 -6.77 -13.46 -5.97
CA THR A 126 -8.16 -13.94 -6.00
C THR A 126 -8.82 -13.99 -4.62
N LEU A 127 -8.02 -13.76 -3.57
CA LEU A 127 -8.55 -13.69 -2.21
C LEU A 127 -9.16 -12.32 -1.94
N ASP A 128 -10.06 -12.26 -0.96
CA ASP A 128 -10.46 -10.98 -0.41
C ASP A 128 -9.20 -10.25 0.09
N PRO A 129 -9.08 -8.92 -0.16
CA PRO A 129 -7.89 -8.17 0.27
C PRO A 129 -7.58 -8.30 1.76
N SER A 130 -8.61 -8.37 2.60
CA SER A 130 -8.42 -8.58 4.04
C SER A 130 -7.72 -9.91 4.33
N GLN A 131 -8.13 -10.97 3.64
CA GLN A 131 -7.51 -12.29 3.78
C GLN A 131 -6.07 -12.31 3.24
N ALA A 132 -5.85 -11.67 2.10
CA ALA A 132 -4.50 -11.56 1.53
C ALA A 132 -3.54 -10.89 2.52
N ILE A 133 -3.96 -9.78 3.12
CA ILE A 133 -3.16 -9.05 4.10
C ILE A 133 -2.87 -9.93 5.32
N GLU A 134 -3.88 -10.59 5.86
CA GLU A 134 -3.71 -11.48 7.01
C GLU A 134 -2.70 -12.59 6.73
N ARG A 135 -2.75 -13.21 5.56
CA ARG A 135 -1.80 -14.25 5.16
C ARG A 135 -0.37 -13.71 5.03
N ILE A 136 -0.22 -12.50 4.48
CA ILE A 136 1.08 -11.85 4.37
C ILE A 136 1.67 -11.59 5.76
N LEU A 137 0.87 -11.04 6.66
CA LEU A 137 1.31 -10.75 8.03
C LEU A 137 1.64 -12.02 8.80
N GLU A 138 0.82 -13.05 8.66
CA GLU A 138 1.04 -14.36 9.27
C GLU A 138 2.36 -14.98 8.80
N ALA A 139 2.61 -14.94 7.49
CA ALA A 139 3.85 -15.47 6.91
C ALA A 139 5.09 -14.74 7.41
N LYS A 140 4.95 -13.47 7.80
CA LYS A 140 6.03 -12.66 8.36
C LYS A 140 6.14 -12.80 9.88
N GLY A 141 5.30 -13.61 10.50
CA GLY A 141 5.28 -13.77 11.95
C GLY A 141 4.73 -12.58 12.70
N LEU A 142 3.94 -11.73 12.04
CA LEU A 142 3.31 -10.57 12.66
C LEU A 142 1.92 -10.94 13.17
N PRO A 143 1.45 -10.28 14.27
CA PRO A 143 0.19 -10.63 14.89
C PRO A 143 -1.02 -10.21 14.04
N ILE A 144 -2.05 -11.05 14.03
CA ILE A 144 -3.33 -10.77 13.37
C ILE A 144 -4.51 -10.75 14.36
N THR A 145 -4.29 -11.20 15.60
CA THR A 145 -5.28 -11.19 16.68
C THR A 145 -4.78 -10.38 17.88
N GLU A 146 -5.71 -9.93 18.72
CA GLU A 146 -5.35 -9.22 19.96
C GLU A 146 -4.47 -10.09 20.86
N GLU A 147 -4.77 -11.37 20.95
CA GLU A 147 -4.00 -12.31 21.75
C GLU A 147 -2.54 -12.39 21.25
N GLU A 148 -2.34 -12.49 19.94
CA GLU A 148 -1.03 -12.51 19.35
C GLU A 148 -0.28 -11.20 19.58
N GLU A 149 -0.97 -10.06 19.48
CA GLU A 149 -0.39 -8.74 19.73
C GLU A 149 0.07 -8.59 21.17
N LEU A 150 -0.76 -8.99 22.13
CA LEU A 150 -0.40 -8.96 23.54
C LEU A 150 0.80 -9.83 23.84
N LYS A 151 0.85 -11.02 23.24
CA LYS A 151 1.99 -11.91 23.37
C LYS A 151 3.27 -11.29 22.81
N ARG A 152 3.18 -10.65 21.64
CA ARG A 152 4.29 -9.95 21.01
C ARG A 152 4.79 -8.82 21.90
N GLN A 153 3.90 -8.00 22.44
CA GLN A 153 4.25 -6.90 23.35
C GLN A 153 4.94 -7.43 24.63
N TYR A 154 4.42 -8.51 25.19
CA TYR A 154 5.02 -9.15 26.37
C TYR A 154 6.46 -9.58 26.06
N GLU A 155 6.71 -10.22 24.94
CA GLU A 155 8.05 -10.66 24.57
C GLU A 155 9.02 -9.48 24.37
N ILE A 156 8.54 -8.36 23.81
CA ILE A 156 9.34 -7.14 23.66
C ILE A 156 9.74 -6.59 25.04
N ILE A 157 8.77 -6.46 25.95
CA ILE A 157 9.00 -5.96 27.31
C ILE A 157 9.97 -6.86 28.06
N LYS A 158 9.82 -8.16 27.94
CA LYS A 158 10.69 -9.14 28.59
C LYS A 158 12.15 -9.01 28.13
N ARG A 159 12.40 -8.63 26.87
CA ARG A 159 13.75 -8.42 26.36
C ARG A 159 14.41 -7.15 26.91
N ILE A 160 13.60 -6.15 27.26
CA ILE A 160 14.08 -4.86 27.77
C ILE A 160 14.43 -4.99 29.26
N TYR A 161 13.65 -5.72 30.01
CA TYR A 161 13.78 -5.92 31.45
C TYR A 161 14.23 -7.34 31.76
#